data_d6401d4062893c6e0f93494d54b75888
#
_entry.id   d6401d4062893c6e0f93494d54b75888
#
_cell.length_a   1.000
_cell.length_b   1.000
_cell.length_c   1.000
_cell.angle_alpha   90.00
_cell.angle_beta   90.00
_cell.angle_gamma   90.00
#
_symmetry.space_group_name_H-M   'P 1'
#
loop_
_entity.id
_entity.type
_entity.pdbx_description
1 polymer ?
#
loop_
_entity_poly.entity_id
_entity_poly.type
_entity_poly.pdbx_seq_one_letter_code
_entity_poly.pdbx_strand_id
1 'polypeptide(L)'
;MGLPSMRPQNKISRRYATDRTLRQAHPDVFNLVERPDSDQITDIKEQIKSSLIRENAVIIAHYYTDHLVQELAEELGGVVSDSLEMARYGKNCDADTLIVAGVAFMGETAKILTPEKRVVMPSLHATCSLDIGCQIDEFNKFCDLYPDRTIVVYANTSAAVKARADWVVTSSIAVDVIDYLDSRGEKILWAPDKYLGNYVRNKTGADMVLWDGSCIVHEEFKVQGILDMLKVYPDAAVLVHPESPQAVVDIADYVGSTSQLINSASDLSNPQIIVATDEGI
;
A
#
# COMPACT_ATOMS: atom_id res chain seq x y z
N MET A 1 -36.40 -9.95 -2.39
CA MET A 1 -35.76 -10.45 -3.64
C MET A 1 -34.29 -10.14 -3.48
N GLY A 2 -33.45 -11.18 -3.29
CA GLY A 2 -32.02 -11.00 -3.07
C GLY A 2 -31.36 -10.53 -4.36
N LEU A 3 -30.57 -9.48 -4.27
CA LEU A 3 -29.68 -9.03 -5.34
C LEU A 3 -28.69 -10.17 -5.67
N PRO A 4 -28.44 -10.47 -6.95
CA PRO A 4 -27.45 -11.45 -7.32
C PRO A 4 -26.08 -10.94 -6.85
N SER A 5 -25.35 -11.76 -6.09
CA SER A 5 -23.95 -11.50 -5.75
C SER A 5 -23.15 -11.45 -7.07
N MET A 6 -22.87 -10.25 -7.57
CA MET A 6 -21.83 -10.09 -8.58
C MET A 6 -20.49 -10.34 -7.90
N ARG A 7 -20.09 -11.61 -7.83
CA ARG A 7 -18.69 -11.94 -7.64
C ARG A 7 -18.01 -11.74 -8.99
N PRO A 8 -17.11 -10.80 -9.15
CA PRO A 8 -16.17 -10.87 -10.25
C PRO A 8 -15.51 -12.25 -10.08
N GLN A 9 -15.57 -13.08 -11.10
CA GLN A 9 -14.83 -14.34 -11.10
C GLN A 9 -13.35 -13.99 -11.18
N ASN A 10 -12.77 -13.66 -10.04
CA ASN A 10 -11.38 -13.32 -9.89
C ASN A 10 -10.56 -14.60 -10.08
N LYS A 11 -10.45 -15.04 -11.34
CA LYS A 11 -9.54 -16.11 -11.75
C LYS A 11 -8.07 -15.73 -11.53
N ILE A 12 -7.82 -14.47 -11.18
CA ILE A 12 -6.47 -13.93 -10.94
C ILE A 12 -5.97 -14.38 -9.56
N SER A 13 -6.80 -14.33 -8.50
CA SER A 13 -6.38 -14.63 -7.12
C SER A 13 -5.87 -16.07 -6.90
N ARG A 14 -6.31 -17.02 -7.71
CA ARG A 14 -5.83 -18.42 -7.62
C ARG A 14 -4.57 -18.73 -8.45
N ARG A 15 -4.17 -17.82 -9.38
CA ARG A 15 -2.97 -18.03 -10.22
C ARG A 15 -1.68 -17.50 -9.61
N TYR A 16 -1.75 -16.60 -8.64
CA TYR A 16 -0.57 -16.03 -7.99
C TYR A 16 -0.05 -16.87 -6.82
N ALA A 17 -0.64 -18.02 -6.56
CA ALA A 17 -0.34 -18.86 -5.39
C ALA A 17 0.96 -19.68 -5.50
N THR A 18 1.72 -19.60 -6.59
CA THR A 18 3.04 -20.23 -6.64
C THR A 18 4.03 -19.35 -7.41
N ASP A 19 5.14 -19.04 -6.77
CA ASP A 19 6.36 -18.41 -7.31
C ASP A 19 6.75 -18.93 -8.72
N ARG A 20 6.54 -20.22 -8.98
CA ARG A 20 6.82 -20.88 -10.25
C ARG A 20 5.93 -20.39 -11.40
N THR A 21 4.67 -20.06 -11.15
CA THR A 21 3.71 -19.61 -12.17
C THR A 21 3.96 -18.17 -12.57
N LEU A 22 4.34 -17.31 -11.61
CA LEU A 22 4.71 -15.92 -11.86
C LEU A 22 6.00 -15.82 -12.66
N ARG A 23 7.01 -16.63 -12.34
CA ARG A 23 8.29 -16.72 -13.08
C ARG A 23 8.09 -17.18 -14.52
N GLN A 24 7.13 -18.07 -14.78
CA GLN A 24 6.81 -18.53 -16.14
C GLN A 24 6.00 -17.51 -16.94
N ALA A 25 5.14 -16.75 -16.28
CA ALA A 25 4.29 -15.74 -16.93
C ALA A 25 5.06 -14.44 -17.26
N HIS A 26 6.08 -14.11 -16.48
CA HIS A 26 6.87 -12.88 -16.61
C HIS A 26 8.37 -13.18 -16.42
N PRO A 27 8.98 -13.93 -17.34
CA PRO A 27 10.39 -14.31 -17.22
C PRO A 27 11.33 -13.10 -17.14
N ASP A 28 10.99 -11.99 -17.78
CA ASP A 28 11.79 -10.77 -17.78
C ASP A 28 11.76 -10.01 -16.45
N VAL A 29 10.70 -10.20 -15.64
CA VAL A 29 10.57 -9.60 -14.30
C VAL A 29 11.25 -10.47 -13.25
N PHE A 30 11.24 -11.79 -13.46
CA PHE A 30 11.80 -12.79 -12.54
C PHE A 30 13.12 -13.40 -13.00
N ASN A 31 13.71 -12.91 -14.09
CA ASN A 31 15.12 -13.18 -14.33
C ASN A 31 15.87 -12.65 -13.12
N LEU A 32 16.26 -13.57 -12.24
CA LEU A 32 17.14 -13.29 -11.12
C LEU A 32 18.40 -12.67 -11.71
N VAL A 33 18.42 -11.35 -11.73
CA VAL A 33 19.66 -10.63 -11.87
C VAL A 33 20.48 -11.11 -10.69
N GLU A 34 21.61 -11.77 -10.95
CA GLU A 34 22.54 -12.15 -9.89
C GLU A 34 22.77 -10.90 -9.05
N ARG A 35 22.60 -11.02 -7.73
CA ARG A 35 22.84 -9.87 -6.85
C ARG A 35 24.28 -9.42 -7.11
N PRO A 36 24.48 -8.13 -7.39
CA PRO A 36 25.83 -7.62 -7.61
C PRO A 36 26.69 -7.86 -6.37
N ASP A 37 27.96 -8.13 -6.56
CA ASP A 37 28.92 -8.21 -5.46
C ASP A 37 29.20 -6.83 -4.84
N SER A 38 29.94 -6.79 -3.74
CA SER A 38 30.20 -5.56 -2.99
C SER A 38 30.87 -4.46 -3.82
N ASP A 39 31.76 -4.84 -4.73
CA ASP A 39 32.50 -3.89 -5.56
C ASP A 39 31.58 -3.32 -6.64
N GLN A 40 30.77 -4.17 -7.26
CA GLN A 40 29.72 -3.77 -8.21
C GLN A 40 28.68 -2.87 -7.56
N ILE A 41 28.25 -3.17 -6.32
CA ILE A 41 27.31 -2.33 -5.56
C ILE A 41 27.91 -0.92 -5.37
N THR A 42 29.18 -0.84 -5.00
CA THR A 42 29.87 0.44 -4.80
C THR A 42 29.91 1.26 -6.08
N ASP A 43 30.31 0.64 -7.19
CA ASP A 43 30.35 1.30 -8.50
C ASP A 43 28.96 1.79 -8.96
N ILE A 44 27.93 0.96 -8.77
CA ILE A 44 26.54 1.30 -9.11
C ILE A 44 26.06 2.48 -8.25
N LYS A 45 26.31 2.49 -6.94
CA LYS A 45 25.94 3.60 -6.04
C LYS A 45 26.57 4.92 -6.51
N GLU A 46 27.86 4.94 -6.87
CA GLU A 46 28.52 6.15 -7.37
C GLU A 46 27.96 6.63 -8.72
N GLN A 47 27.61 5.73 -9.63
CA GLN A 47 26.97 6.07 -10.89
C GLN A 47 25.58 6.66 -10.68
N ILE A 48 24.78 6.08 -9.76
CA ILE A 48 23.45 6.61 -9.38
C ILE A 48 23.61 7.99 -8.78
N LYS A 49 24.51 8.17 -7.80
CA LYS A 49 24.78 9.46 -7.16
C LYS A 49 25.12 10.54 -8.18
N SER A 50 26.03 10.24 -9.11
CA SER A 50 26.42 11.16 -10.17
C SER A 50 25.24 11.54 -11.06
N SER A 51 24.35 10.56 -11.34
CA SER A 51 23.15 10.79 -12.14
C SER A 51 22.11 11.62 -11.40
N LEU A 52 21.89 11.39 -10.10
CA LEU A 52 20.98 12.19 -9.28
C LEU A 52 21.39 13.66 -9.23
N ILE A 53 22.68 13.92 -9.06
CA ILE A 53 23.22 15.30 -9.08
C ILE A 53 22.98 15.95 -10.44
N ARG A 54 23.31 15.26 -11.53
CA ARG A 54 23.17 15.78 -12.90
C ARG A 54 21.72 16.13 -13.25
N GLU A 55 20.77 15.30 -12.82
CA GLU A 55 19.34 15.43 -13.15
C GLU A 55 18.56 16.22 -12.09
N ASN A 56 19.21 16.80 -11.09
CA ASN A 56 18.57 17.37 -9.90
C ASN A 56 17.47 16.47 -9.37
N ALA A 57 17.82 15.22 -9.09
CA ALA A 57 16.87 14.15 -8.76
C ALA A 57 17.06 13.62 -7.34
N VAL A 58 15.98 13.11 -6.76
CA VAL A 58 15.98 12.45 -5.45
C VAL A 58 15.25 11.11 -5.53
N ILE A 59 15.72 10.13 -4.74
CA ILE A 59 15.04 8.83 -4.61
C ILE A 59 14.05 8.90 -3.46
N ILE A 60 12.83 8.45 -3.73
CA ILE A 60 11.76 8.28 -2.73
C ILE A 60 11.39 6.81 -2.74
N ALA A 61 11.72 6.07 -1.69
CA ALA A 61 11.51 4.63 -1.58
C ALA A 61 10.38 4.30 -0.61
N HIS A 62 9.58 3.29 -0.96
CA HIS A 62 8.60 2.73 -0.04
C HIS A 62 9.24 1.67 0.85
N TYR A 63 8.76 1.50 2.08
CA TYR A 63 9.21 0.47 3.03
C TYR A 63 9.23 -0.96 2.46
N TYR A 64 8.38 -1.26 1.47
CA TYR A 64 8.29 -2.60 0.87
C TYR A 64 9.31 -2.86 -0.26
N THR A 65 10.26 -1.95 -0.47
CA THR A 65 11.34 -2.17 -1.43
C THR A 65 12.50 -2.96 -0.80
N ASP A 66 13.34 -3.55 -1.64
CA ASP A 66 14.56 -4.25 -1.19
C ASP A 66 15.41 -3.31 -0.33
N HIS A 67 16.03 -3.84 0.74
CA HIS A 67 16.82 -3.07 1.69
C HIS A 67 17.95 -2.26 1.03
N LEU A 68 18.57 -2.76 -0.05
CA LEU A 68 19.59 -2.01 -0.79
C LEU A 68 19.02 -0.75 -1.46
N VAL A 69 17.75 -0.78 -1.87
CA VAL A 69 17.05 0.39 -2.43
C VAL A 69 16.75 1.40 -1.33
N GLN A 70 16.34 0.92 -0.15
CA GLN A 70 16.08 1.75 1.02
C GLN A 70 17.37 2.44 1.48
N GLU A 71 18.45 1.68 1.70
CA GLU A 71 19.77 2.22 2.04
C GLU A 71 20.24 3.27 1.03
N LEU A 72 20.10 2.98 -0.26
CA LEU A 72 20.48 3.91 -1.33
C LEU A 72 19.69 5.22 -1.26
N ALA A 73 18.38 5.16 -1.00
CA ALA A 73 17.54 6.33 -0.86
C ALA A 73 18.04 7.22 0.30
N GLU A 74 18.29 6.63 1.47
CA GLU A 74 18.75 7.35 2.67
C GLU A 74 20.16 7.92 2.49
N GLU A 75 21.12 7.12 2.01
CA GLU A 75 22.51 7.51 1.78
C GLU A 75 22.66 8.70 0.80
N LEU A 76 21.75 8.78 -0.18
CA LEU A 76 21.79 9.82 -1.22
C LEU A 76 20.84 10.99 -0.94
N GLY A 77 20.36 11.14 0.30
CA GLY A 77 19.58 12.29 0.75
C GLY A 77 18.11 12.26 0.34
N GLY A 78 17.60 11.08 -0.01
CA GLY A 78 16.19 10.83 -0.22
C GLY A 78 15.45 10.41 1.05
N VAL A 79 14.37 9.64 0.89
CA VAL A 79 13.52 9.21 2.01
C VAL A 79 13.02 7.79 1.79
N VAL A 80 12.89 7.04 2.89
CA VAL A 80 12.16 5.78 2.98
C VAL A 80 10.94 6.01 3.86
N SER A 81 9.74 5.75 3.32
CA SER A 81 8.50 6.08 4.06
C SER A 81 7.28 5.32 3.51
N ASP A 82 6.11 5.57 4.13
CA ASP A 82 4.82 5.16 3.59
C ASP A 82 4.38 6.08 2.42
N SER A 83 3.31 5.67 1.73
CA SER A 83 2.82 6.37 0.54
C SER A 83 2.44 7.82 0.78
N LEU A 84 1.97 8.20 1.99
CA LEU A 84 1.58 9.57 2.31
C LEU A 84 2.80 10.45 2.50
N GLU A 85 3.77 9.99 3.27
CA GLU A 85 5.02 10.75 3.51
C GLU A 85 5.87 10.81 2.23
N MET A 86 5.88 9.77 1.39
CA MET A 86 6.48 9.82 0.05
C MET A 86 5.91 10.99 -0.76
N ALA A 87 4.59 11.13 -0.78
CA ALA A 87 3.92 12.20 -1.50
C ALA A 87 4.23 13.59 -0.91
N ARG A 88 4.25 13.72 0.42
CA ARG A 88 4.61 14.96 1.12
C ARG A 88 6.06 15.36 0.86
N TYR A 89 6.98 14.42 0.97
CA TYR A 89 8.39 14.66 0.69
C TYR A 89 8.59 15.11 -0.76
N GLY A 90 7.99 14.42 -1.72
CA GLY A 90 8.06 14.78 -3.12
C GLY A 90 7.57 16.19 -3.41
N LYS A 91 6.52 16.65 -2.71
CA LYS A 91 5.98 17.99 -2.82
C LYS A 91 6.91 19.05 -2.25
N ASN A 92 7.59 18.76 -1.13
CA ASN A 92 8.33 19.73 -0.34
C ASN A 92 9.83 19.79 -0.68
N CYS A 93 10.40 18.77 -1.35
CA CYS A 93 11.81 18.78 -1.73
C CYS A 93 12.09 19.72 -2.91
N ASP A 94 13.34 20.19 -3.02
CA ASP A 94 13.76 21.11 -4.08
C ASP A 94 14.16 20.42 -5.40
N ALA A 95 14.12 19.07 -5.45
CA ALA A 95 14.47 18.33 -6.65
C ALA A 95 13.42 18.51 -7.77
N ASP A 96 13.89 18.62 -9.02
CA ASP A 96 13.03 18.68 -10.22
C ASP A 96 12.54 17.31 -10.65
N THR A 97 13.28 16.27 -10.28
CA THR A 97 12.99 14.88 -10.65
C THR A 97 12.83 14.00 -9.41
N LEU A 98 11.71 13.28 -9.33
CA LEU A 98 11.45 12.31 -8.29
C LEU A 98 11.62 10.90 -8.87
N ILE A 99 12.51 10.09 -8.29
CA ILE A 99 12.65 8.67 -8.61
C ILE A 99 11.87 7.90 -7.55
N VAL A 100 10.67 7.43 -7.92
CA VAL A 100 9.77 6.72 -7.00
C VAL A 100 10.04 5.24 -7.08
N ALA A 101 10.71 4.69 -6.07
CA ALA A 101 10.92 3.26 -5.89
C ALA A 101 9.75 2.69 -5.07
N GLY A 102 8.81 2.08 -5.78
CA GLY A 102 7.56 1.55 -5.24
C GLY A 102 6.68 1.02 -6.37
N VAL A 103 5.40 0.86 -6.12
CA VAL A 103 4.42 0.38 -7.12
C VAL A 103 3.75 1.54 -7.88
N ALA A 104 3.19 1.24 -9.04
CA ALA A 104 2.72 2.20 -10.05
C ALA A 104 1.87 3.34 -9.47
N PHE A 105 0.87 3.04 -8.64
CA PHE A 105 -0.02 4.05 -8.05
C PHE A 105 0.71 5.08 -7.18
N MET A 106 1.88 4.75 -6.61
CA MET A 106 2.69 5.69 -5.81
C MET A 106 3.34 6.75 -6.71
N GLY A 107 3.90 6.33 -7.85
CA GLY A 107 4.42 7.24 -8.87
C GLY A 107 3.33 8.12 -9.46
N GLU A 108 2.14 7.56 -9.74
CA GLU A 108 0.98 8.33 -10.18
C GLU A 108 0.54 9.35 -9.14
N THR A 109 0.48 8.96 -7.86
CA THR A 109 0.14 9.88 -6.75
C THR A 109 1.16 11.00 -6.63
N ALA A 110 2.46 10.69 -6.70
CA ALA A 110 3.51 11.69 -6.71
C ALA A 110 3.34 12.67 -7.88
N LYS A 111 3.03 12.17 -9.09
CA LYS A 111 2.80 13.01 -10.26
C LYS A 111 1.55 13.88 -10.15
N ILE A 112 0.47 13.37 -9.58
CA ILE A 112 -0.76 14.15 -9.32
C ILE A 112 -0.50 15.32 -8.38
N LEU A 113 0.29 15.09 -7.32
CA LEU A 113 0.56 16.11 -6.30
C LEU A 113 1.69 17.08 -6.67
N THR A 114 2.50 16.72 -7.66
CA THR A 114 3.63 17.54 -8.16
C THR A 114 3.65 17.55 -9.68
N PRO A 115 2.62 18.11 -10.33
CA PRO A 115 2.48 18.07 -11.79
C PRO A 115 3.63 18.76 -12.54
N GLU A 116 4.32 19.67 -11.90
CA GLU A 116 5.49 20.39 -12.44
C GLU A 116 6.77 19.54 -12.44
N LYS A 117 6.90 18.57 -11.51
CA LYS A 117 8.10 17.73 -11.39
C LYS A 117 8.06 16.55 -12.36
N ARG A 118 9.23 16.12 -12.78
CA ARG A 118 9.41 14.86 -13.50
C ARG A 118 9.35 13.72 -12.51
N VAL A 119 8.45 12.75 -12.72
CA VAL A 119 8.37 11.53 -11.90
C VAL A 119 8.82 10.35 -12.76
N VAL A 120 9.77 9.59 -12.26
CA VAL A 120 10.36 8.41 -12.89
C VAL A 120 10.23 7.23 -11.94
N MET A 121 9.97 6.05 -12.48
CA MET A 121 9.92 4.81 -11.73
C MET A 121 10.89 3.79 -12.32
N PRO A 122 11.61 3.00 -11.49
CA PRO A 122 12.49 1.93 -11.97
C PRO A 122 11.76 0.87 -12.79
N SER A 123 10.50 0.59 -12.43
CA SER A 123 9.63 -0.32 -13.18
C SER A 123 8.18 0.17 -13.13
N LEU A 124 7.54 0.28 -14.30
CA LEU A 124 6.10 0.53 -14.41
C LEU A 124 5.26 -0.75 -14.28
N HIS A 125 5.91 -1.93 -14.24
CA HIS A 125 5.24 -3.22 -14.05
C HIS A 125 5.07 -3.57 -12.58
N ALA A 126 5.75 -2.87 -11.67
CA ALA A 126 5.53 -3.02 -10.25
C ALA A 126 4.14 -2.45 -9.91
N THR A 127 3.22 -3.32 -9.47
CA THR A 127 1.82 -2.96 -9.21
C THR A 127 1.31 -3.60 -7.93
N CYS A 128 0.13 -3.19 -7.51
CA CYS A 128 -0.55 -3.67 -6.31
C CYS A 128 -1.80 -4.46 -6.69
N SER A 129 -2.10 -5.53 -5.96
CA SER A 129 -3.32 -6.33 -6.19
C SER A 129 -4.60 -5.52 -6.01
N LEU A 130 -4.60 -4.50 -5.17
CA LEU A 130 -5.72 -3.59 -4.98
C LEU A 130 -5.98 -2.74 -6.23
N ASP A 131 -4.91 -2.23 -6.85
CA ASP A 131 -4.99 -1.48 -8.12
C ASP A 131 -5.47 -2.39 -9.27
N ILE A 132 -4.90 -3.58 -9.39
CA ILE A 132 -5.34 -4.57 -10.38
C ILE A 132 -6.81 -4.97 -10.17
N GLY A 133 -7.24 -5.10 -8.92
CA GLY A 133 -8.59 -5.52 -8.53
C GLY A 133 -9.66 -4.43 -8.61
N CYS A 134 -9.29 -3.19 -8.94
CA CYS A 134 -10.21 -2.04 -9.01
C CYS A 134 -10.06 -1.30 -10.35
N GLN A 135 -10.47 -1.94 -11.43
CA GLN A 135 -10.38 -1.38 -12.78
C GLN A 135 -11.42 -0.28 -12.98
N ILE A 136 -11.03 0.81 -13.65
CA ILE A 136 -11.86 2.01 -13.80
C ILE A 136 -13.24 1.76 -14.39
N ASP A 137 -13.36 0.89 -15.40
CA ASP A 137 -14.64 0.62 -16.05
C ASP A 137 -15.63 -0.10 -15.12
N GLU A 138 -15.14 -1.01 -14.28
CA GLU A 138 -15.94 -1.71 -13.28
C GLU A 138 -16.25 -0.79 -12.11
N PHE A 139 -15.28 0.04 -11.70
CA PHE A 139 -15.45 1.01 -10.65
C PHE A 139 -16.48 2.07 -11.00
N ASN A 140 -16.48 2.58 -12.23
CA ASN A 140 -17.52 3.51 -12.69
C ASN A 140 -18.92 2.90 -12.58
N LYS A 141 -19.11 1.66 -13.03
CA LYS A 141 -20.39 0.95 -12.89
C LYS A 141 -20.81 0.79 -11.43
N PHE A 142 -19.87 0.53 -10.55
CA PHE A 142 -20.14 0.44 -9.12
C PHE A 142 -20.55 1.79 -8.52
N CYS A 143 -19.87 2.88 -8.86
CA CYS A 143 -20.25 4.22 -8.45
C CYS A 143 -21.66 4.63 -8.95
N ASP A 144 -21.98 4.28 -10.18
CA ASP A 144 -23.27 4.61 -10.79
C ASP A 144 -24.46 3.89 -10.13
N LEU A 145 -24.22 2.78 -9.40
CA LEU A 145 -25.24 2.13 -8.57
C LEU A 145 -25.57 2.90 -7.28
N TYR A 146 -24.70 3.83 -6.87
CA TYR A 146 -24.83 4.56 -5.61
C TYR A 146 -24.57 6.07 -5.81
N PRO A 147 -25.40 6.75 -6.61
CA PRO A 147 -25.16 8.14 -7.01
C PRO A 147 -25.31 9.16 -5.88
N ASP A 148 -25.85 8.74 -4.72
CA ASP A 148 -26.07 9.56 -3.53
C ASP A 148 -24.94 9.44 -2.49
N ARG A 149 -23.82 8.78 -2.84
CA ARG A 149 -22.69 8.53 -1.94
C ARG A 149 -21.45 9.31 -2.34
N THR A 150 -20.77 9.84 -1.34
CA THR A 150 -19.43 10.43 -1.49
C THR A 150 -18.41 9.32 -1.74
N ILE A 151 -17.67 9.45 -2.82
CA ILE A 151 -16.71 8.44 -3.28
C ILE A 151 -15.38 8.69 -2.60
N VAL A 152 -14.98 7.79 -1.71
CA VAL A 152 -13.69 7.80 -1.02
C VAL A 152 -12.86 6.62 -1.48
N VAL A 153 -11.68 6.88 -2.02
CA VAL A 153 -10.76 5.82 -2.44
C VAL A 153 -9.48 5.83 -1.61
N TYR A 154 -9.06 4.64 -1.24
CA TYR A 154 -7.74 4.42 -0.70
C TYR A 154 -6.70 4.59 -1.83
N ALA A 155 -5.57 5.19 -1.51
CA ALA A 155 -4.53 5.59 -2.48
C ALA A 155 -3.99 4.45 -3.36
N ASN A 156 -4.19 3.19 -2.95
CA ASN A 156 -3.75 1.98 -3.67
C ASN A 156 -4.64 1.68 -4.88
N THR A 157 -4.85 2.66 -5.73
CA THR A 157 -5.67 2.63 -6.94
C THR A 157 -4.99 3.42 -8.05
N SER A 158 -5.38 3.19 -9.31
CA SER A 158 -4.88 3.95 -10.45
C SER A 158 -5.28 5.44 -10.42
N ALA A 159 -4.55 6.26 -11.17
CA ALA A 159 -4.90 7.67 -11.37
C ALA A 159 -6.31 7.85 -11.95
N ALA A 160 -6.76 6.92 -12.81
CA ALA A 160 -8.10 6.94 -13.38
C ALA A 160 -9.19 6.75 -12.32
N VAL A 161 -8.99 5.82 -11.38
CA VAL A 161 -9.91 5.60 -10.24
C VAL A 161 -9.89 6.81 -9.31
N LYS A 162 -8.71 7.38 -9.02
CA LYS A 162 -8.58 8.62 -8.22
C LYS A 162 -9.32 9.79 -8.85
N ALA A 163 -9.28 9.92 -10.18
CA ALA A 163 -9.99 11.00 -10.90
C ALA A 163 -11.52 10.91 -10.79
N ARG A 164 -12.09 9.73 -10.48
CA ARG A 164 -13.52 9.51 -10.25
C ARG A 164 -13.92 9.76 -8.79
N ALA A 165 -12.96 9.80 -7.87
CA ALA A 165 -13.20 9.93 -6.44
C ALA A 165 -13.37 11.40 -6.01
N ASP A 166 -14.15 11.61 -4.95
CA ASP A 166 -14.26 12.91 -4.26
C ASP A 166 -13.11 13.07 -3.26
N TRP A 167 -12.69 11.97 -2.64
CA TRP A 167 -11.59 11.93 -1.66
C TRP A 167 -10.63 10.78 -1.94
N VAL A 168 -9.33 11.06 -1.74
CA VAL A 168 -8.27 10.05 -1.77
C VAL A 168 -7.59 10.04 -0.40
N VAL A 169 -7.55 8.87 0.24
CA VAL A 169 -7.00 8.71 1.59
C VAL A 169 -5.93 7.63 1.64
N THR A 170 -5.11 7.67 2.68
CA THR A 170 -4.22 6.56 3.06
C THR A 170 -4.74 5.87 4.31
N SER A 171 -4.21 4.69 4.64
CA SER A 171 -4.62 3.96 5.86
C SER A 171 -4.44 4.78 7.14
N SER A 172 -3.45 5.68 7.16
CA SER A 172 -3.15 6.51 8.33
C SER A 172 -4.19 7.58 8.65
N ILE A 173 -4.96 8.05 7.64
CA ILE A 173 -5.94 9.14 7.79
C ILE A 173 -7.38 8.69 7.48
N ALA A 174 -7.57 7.43 7.09
CA ALA A 174 -8.86 6.94 6.62
C ALA A 174 -9.97 7.09 7.68
N VAL A 175 -9.68 6.74 8.94
CA VAL A 175 -10.64 6.85 10.05
C VAL A 175 -11.06 8.29 10.25
N ASP A 176 -10.10 9.24 10.32
CA ASP A 176 -10.37 10.65 10.58
C ASP A 176 -11.21 11.29 9.47
N VAL A 177 -10.90 10.95 8.20
CA VAL A 177 -11.64 11.48 7.05
C VAL A 177 -13.07 10.93 7.01
N ILE A 178 -13.26 9.64 7.27
CA ILE A 178 -14.59 9.03 7.27
C ILE A 178 -15.43 9.56 8.45
N ASP A 179 -14.84 9.69 9.64
CA ASP A 179 -15.52 10.29 10.80
C ASP A 179 -15.96 11.73 10.50
N TYR A 180 -15.07 12.52 9.86
CA TYR A 180 -15.41 13.87 9.42
C TYR A 180 -16.60 13.88 8.44
N LEU A 181 -16.62 13.02 7.43
CA LEU A 181 -17.69 12.95 6.44
C LEU A 181 -19.00 12.46 7.05
N ASP A 182 -18.95 11.44 7.91
CA ASP A 182 -20.11 10.91 8.63
C ASP A 182 -20.74 11.98 9.55
N SER A 183 -19.92 12.77 10.24
CA SER A 183 -20.39 13.89 11.07
C SER A 183 -21.17 14.96 10.28
N ARG A 184 -20.99 15.00 8.96
CA ARG A 184 -21.72 15.87 8.03
C ARG A 184 -22.96 15.20 7.43
N GLY A 185 -23.23 13.95 7.81
CA GLY A 185 -24.35 13.16 7.31
C GLY A 185 -24.13 12.57 5.91
N GLU A 186 -22.88 12.49 5.47
CA GLU A 186 -22.54 11.93 4.16
C GLU A 186 -22.54 10.39 4.21
N LYS A 187 -23.08 9.78 3.17
CA LYS A 187 -22.99 8.33 2.96
C LYS A 187 -21.80 8.04 2.08
N ILE A 188 -21.06 7.00 2.38
CA ILE A 188 -19.75 6.73 1.77
C ILE A 188 -19.82 5.54 0.81
N LEU A 189 -19.16 5.68 -0.34
CA LEU A 189 -18.73 4.58 -1.19
C LEU A 189 -17.22 4.45 -1.05
N TRP A 190 -16.76 3.28 -0.62
CA TRP A 190 -15.36 3.02 -0.33
C TRP A 190 -14.76 1.99 -1.29
N ALA A 191 -13.55 2.24 -1.80
CA ALA A 191 -12.73 1.32 -2.58
C ALA A 191 -11.23 1.54 -2.30
N PRO A 192 -10.32 0.63 -2.66
CA PRO A 192 -10.55 -0.69 -3.25
C PRO A 192 -10.53 -1.84 -2.24
N ASP A 193 -10.09 -1.62 -1.00
CA ASP A 193 -9.88 -2.67 0.01
C ASP A 193 -11.06 -2.78 0.97
N LYS A 194 -11.70 -3.96 0.98
CA LYS A 194 -12.86 -4.24 1.85
C LYS A 194 -12.49 -4.37 3.32
N TYR A 195 -11.29 -4.88 3.63
CA TYR A 195 -10.89 -5.10 5.03
C TYR A 195 -10.57 -3.78 5.72
N LEU A 196 -9.77 -2.92 5.08
CA LEU A 196 -9.56 -1.56 5.57
C LEU A 196 -10.89 -0.79 5.64
N GLY A 197 -11.73 -0.90 4.60
CA GLY A 197 -13.06 -0.26 4.61
C GLY A 197 -13.95 -0.78 5.76
N ASN A 198 -13.92 -2.08 6.04
CA ASN A 198 -14.66 -2.67 7.16
C ASN A 198 -14.10 -2.23 8.52
N TYR A 199 -12.77 -2.16 8.65
CA TYR A 199 -12.12 -1.62 9.85
C TYR A 199 -12.56 -0.17 10.12
N VAL A 200 -12.49 0.69 9.10
CA VAL A 200 -12.92 2.09 9.20
C VAL A 200 -14.40 2.20 9.56
N ARG A 201 -15.26 1.44 8.87
CA ARG A 201 -16.70 1.40 9.16
C ARG A 201 -17.00 0.97 10.59
N ASN A 202 -16.29 -0.04 11.11
CA ASN A 202 -16.47 -0.51 12.49
C ASN A 202 -15.98 0.52 13.52
N LYS A 203 -14.96 1.32 13.20
CA LYS A 203 -14.45 2.38 14.07
C LYS A 203 -15.34 3.62 14.11
N THR A 204 -15.91 4.02 12.98
CA THR A 204 -16.68 5.25 12.85
C THR A 204 -18.19 5.04 12.97
N GLY A 205 -18.69 3.85 12.62
CA GLY A 205 -20.13 3.59 12.51
C GLY A 205 -20.79 4.15 11.23
N ALA A 206 -20.01 4.75 10.33
CA ALA A 206 -20.48 5.43 9.12
C ALA A 206 -21.26 4.50 8.16
N ASP A 207 -22.23 5.07 7.44
CA ASP A 207 -22.97 4.36 6.37
C ASP A 207 -22.06 4.18 5.15
N MET A 208 -21.40 3.03 5.06
CA MET A 208 -20.42 2.71 4.02
C MET A 208 -20.81 1.51 3.17
N VAL A 209 -20.77 1.68 1.85
CA VAL A 209 -20.78 0.61 0.86
C VAL A 209 -19.33 0.36 0.42
N LEU A 210 -18.91 -0.89 0.43
CA LEU A 210 -17.54 -1.28 0.20
C LEU A 210 -17.39 -2.02 -1.13
N TRP A 211 -16.34 -1.67 -1.89
CA TRP A 211 -15.85 -2.46 -3.01
C TRP A 211 -15.31 -3.80 -2.50
N ASP A 212 -15.58 -4.90 -3.24
CA ASP A 212 -15.16 -6.26 -2.83
C ASP A 212 -13.74 -6.60 -3.34
N GLY A 213 -12.77 -5.77 -3.05
CA GLY A 213 -11.35 -6.02 -3.30
C GLY A 213 -10.58 -6.27 -2.02
N SER A 214 -9.39 -6.86 -2.13
CA SER A 214 -8.50 -7.15 -1.00
C SER A 214 -7.03 -7.15 -1.40
N CYS A 215 -6.15 -6.81 -0.44
CA CYS A 215 -4.72 -7.01 -0.58
C CYS A 215 -4.39 -8.50 -0.45
N ILE A 216 -3.77 -9.10 -1.48
CA ILE A 216 -3.43 -10.53 -1.47
C ILE A 216 -2.44 -10.90 -0.37
N VAL A 217 -1.56 -9.98 0.01
CA VAL A 217 -0.57 -10.18 1.07
C VAL A 217 -1.28 -10.25 2.42
N HIS A 218 -2.07 -9.23 2.74
CA HIS A 218 -2.74 -9.16 4.04
C HIS A 218 -3.87 -10.18 4.20
N GLU A 219 -4.53 -10.58 3.10
CA GLU A 219 -5.57 -11.64 3.11
C GLU A 219 -5.00 -13.02 3.45
N GLU A 220 -3.69 -13.24 3.24
CA GLU A 220 -3.03 -14.50 3.57
C GLU A 220 -2.75 -14.68 5.07
N PHE A 221 -2.79 -13.64 5.88
CA PHE A 221 -2.63 -13.81 7.33
C PHE A 221 -3.79 -14.61 7.92
N LYS A 222 -3.44 -15.63 8.71
CA LYS A 222 -4.42 -16.54 9.33
C LYS A 222 -4.29 -16.46 10.85
N VAL A 223 -5.41 -16.33 11.52
CA VAL A 223 -5.51 -16.34 13.00
C VAL A 223 -4.72 -17.48 13.61
N GLN A 224 -4.87 -18.70 13.05
CA GLN A 224 -4.21 -19.90 13.59
C GLN A 224 -2.68 -19.76 13.59
N GLY A 225 -2.10 -19.18 12.55
CA GLY A 225 -0.64 -18.94 12.47
C GLY A 225 -0.16 -18.01 13.58
N ILE A 226 -0.90 -16.92 13.84
CA ILE A 226 -0.58 -15.98 14.92
C ILE A 226 -0.75 -16.64 16.27
N LEU A 227 -1.82 -17.39 16.51
CA LEU A 227 -2.05 -18.12 17.76
C LEU A 227 -0.96 -19.19 18.00
N ASP A 228 -0.45 -19.83 16.96
CA ASP A 228 0.64 -20.80 17.07
C ASP A 228 1.97 -20.10 17.43
N MET A 229 2.22 -18.90 16.89
CA MET A 229 3.36 -18.06 17.32
C MET A 229 3.22 -17.61 18.77
N LEU A 230 2.04 -17.20 19.21
CA LEU A 230 1.78 -16.81 20.61
C LEU A 230 1.95 -17.97 21.61
N LYS A 231 1.81 -19.22 21.20
CA LYS A 231 2.17 -20.38 22.06
C LYS A 231 3.68 -20.48 22.31
N VAL A 232 4.49 -20.03 21.34
CA VAL A 232 5.96 -20.01 21.43
C VAL A 232 6.45 -18.74 22.13
N TYR A 233 5.78 -17.61 21.85
CA TYR A 233 6.11 -16.28 22.36
C TYR A 233 4.89 -15.68 23.09
N PRO A 234 4.56 -16.16 24.29
CA PRO A 234 3.30 -15.80 24.98
C PRO A 234 3.22 -14.33 25.39
N ASP A 235 4.38 -13.66 25.54
CA ASP A 235 4.46 -12.24 25.92
C ASP A 235 4.64 -11.31 24.70
N ALA A 236 4.56 -11.85 23.48
CA ALA A 236 4.69 -11.04 22.28
C ALA A 236 3.47 -10.14 22.07
N ALA A 237 3.70 -8.89 21.67
CA ALA A 237 2.64 -8.02 21.16
C ALA A 237 2.33 -8.35 19.70
N VAL A 238 1.06 -8.31 19.33
CA VAL A 238 0.57 -8.56 17.95
C VAL A 238 0.19 -7.24 17.30
N LEU A 239 0.92 -6.87 16.25
CA LEU A 239 0.71 -5.66 15.44
C LEU A 239 0.14 -6.05 14.08
N VAL A 240 -0.98 -5.45 13.66
CA VAL A 240 -1.69 -5.85 12.45
C VAL A 240 -2.02 -4.64 11.57
N HIS A 241 -1.77 -4.77 10.27
CA HIS A 241 -2.26 -3.79 9.31
C HIS A 241 -3.76 -3.98 9.04
N PRO A 242 -4.59 -2.90 8.97
CA PRO A 242 -6.04 -3.00 8.86
C PRO A 242 -6.56 -3.55 7.51
N GLU A 243 -5.69 -3.78 6.53
CA GLU A 243 -6.01 -4.55 5.30
C GLU A 243 -6.14 -6.07 5.57
N SER A 244 -5.93 -6.50 6.80
CA SER A 244 -6.03 -7.92 7.20
C SER A 244 -7.49 -8.33 7.45
N PRO A 245 -7.82 -9.64 7.32
CA PRO A 245 -9.13 -10.16 7.67
C PRO A 245 -9.55 -9.78 9.09
N GLN A 246 -10.84 -9.49 9.29
CA GLN A 246 -11.37 -9.04 10.59
C GLN A 246 -10.93 -9.94 11.76
N ALA A 247 -10.95 -11.26 11.57
CA ALA A 247 -10.55 -12.20 12.61
C ALA A 247 -9.06 -12.07 13.03
N VAL A 248 -8.20 -11.56 12.15
CA VAL A 248 -6.79 -11.25 12.45
C VAL A 248 -6.70 -9.91 13.20
N VAL A 249 -7.50 -8.93 12.78
CA VAL A 249 -7.63 -7.63 13.45
C VAL A 249 -8.15 -7.80 14.88
N ASP A 250 -9.09 -8.72 15.10
CA ASP A 250 -9.73 -8.94 16.41
C ASP A 250 -8.78 -9.50 17.48
N ILE A 251 -7.67 -10.13 17.09
CA ILE A 251 -6.67 -10.68 18.02
C ILE A 251 -5.42 -9.80 18.13
N ALA A 252 -5.42 -8.63 17.51
CA ALA A 252 -4.30 -7.70 17.54
C ALA A 252 -4.31 -6.86 18.81
N ASP A 253 -3.13 -6.61 19.37
CA ASP A 253 -2.93 -5.60 20.42
C ASP A 253 -2.95 -4.19 19.82
N TYR A 254 -2.42 -4.05 18.61
CA TYR A 254 -2.37 -2.78 17.86
C TYR A 254 -2.77 -2.98 16.41
N VAL A 255 -3.58 -2.07 15.90
CA VAL A 255 -3.99 -2.02 14.49
C VAL A 255 -3.74 -0.62 13.96
N GLY A 256 -2.98 -0.53 12.88
CA GLY A 256 -2.65 0.76 12.29
C GLY A 256 -1.94 0.66 10.94
N SER A 257 -1.73 1.82 10.31
CA SER A 257 -0.91 1.95 9.10
C SER A 257 0.54 1.55 9.38
N THR A 258 1.34 1.36 8.33
CA THR A 258 2.77 1.03 8.44
C THR A 258 3.50 1.94 9.42
N SER A 259 3.40 3.26 9.27
CA SER A 259 4.05 4.22 10.17
C SER A 259 3.52 4.12 11.61
N GLN A 260 2.23 3.86 11.80
CA GLN A 260 1.65 3.66 13.14
C GLN A 260 2.16 2.38 13.79
N LEU A 261 2.33 1.29 13.01
CA LEU A 261 2.90 0.03 13.51
C LEU A 261 4.37 0.20 13.91
N ILE A 262 5.18 0.90 13.11
CA ILE A 262 6.59 1.21 13.41
C ILE A 262 6.69 2.01 14.73
N ASN A 263 5.88 3.06 14.86
CA ASN A 263 5.85 3.88 16.07
C ASN A 263 5.42 3.05 17.29
N SER A 264 4.34 2.25 17.15
CA SER A 264 3.90 1.36 18.23
C SER A 264 4.98 0.36 18.62
N ALA A 265 5.68 -0.23 17.63
CA ALA A 265 6.78 -1.17 17.90
C ALA A 265 7.92 -0.53 18.71
N SER A 266 8.20 0.76 18.46
CA SER A 266 9.24 1.51 19.18
C SER A 266 8.86 1.82 20.65
N ASP A 267 7.56 1.96 20.92
CA ASP A 267 7.04 2.30 22.25
C ASP A 267 6.77 1.07 23.14
N LEU A 268 6.75 -0.13 22.55
CA LEU A 268 6.45 -1.36 23.26
C LEU A 268 7.64 -1.84 24.11
N SER A 269 7.31 -2.34 25.30
CA SER A 269 8.27 -3.01 26.19
C SER A 269 8.25 -4.54 26.08
N ASN A 270 7.45 -5.09 25.18
CA ASN A 270 7.32 -6.52 24.98
C ASN A 270 8.65 -7.10 24.46
N PRO A 271 9.08 -8.28 24.93
CA PRO A 271 10.36 -8.88 24.53
C PRO A 271 10.37 -9.35 23.05
N GLN A 272 9.19 -9.59 22.49
CA GLN A 272 8.99 -9.93 21.07
C GLN A 272 7.77 -9.23 20.53
N ILE A 273 7.76 -9.05 19.20
CA ILE A 273 6.63 -8.48 18.45
C ILE A 273 6.31 -9.40 17.28
N ILE A 274 5.04 -9.73 17.11
CA ILE A 274 4.50 -10.44 15.95
C ILE A 274 3.86 -9.39 15.05
N VAL A 275 4.36 -9.22 13.84
CA VAL A 275 3.87 -8.22 12.90
C VAL A 275 3.18 -8.91 11.73
N ALA A 276 1.89 -8.58 11.52
CA ALA A 276 1.10 -9.07 10.40
C ALA A 276 0.93 -7.94 9.37
N THR A 277 1.94 -7.77 8.53
CA THR A 277 2.00 -6.86 7.37
C THR A 277 3.06 -7.35 6.38
N ASP A 278 3.35 -6.60 5.30
CA ASP A 278 4.36 -6.95 4.32
C ASP A 278 5.78 -6.90 4.94
N GLU A 279 6.69 -7.70 4.40
CA GLU A 279 8.11 -7.64 4.80
C GLU A 279 8.76 -6.34 4.32
N GLY A 280 9.84 -5.92 4.97
CA GLY A 280 10.58 -4.69 4.63
C GLY A 280 10.29 -3.51 5.56
N ILE A 281 9.45 -3.73 6.57
CA ILE A 281 9.18 -2.75 7.64
C ILE A 281 10.19 -2.90 8.77
#